data_d91b73a9301f0debf7006467bf3e466f
#
_entry.id   d91b73a9301f0debf7006467bf3e466f
#
_cell.length_a   1.000
_cell.length_b   1.000
_cell.length_c   1.000
_cell.angle_alpha   90.00
_cell.angle_beta   90.00
_cell.angle_gamma   90.00
#
_symmetry.space_group_name_H-M   'P 1'
#
loop_
_entity.id
_entity.type
_entity.pdbx_description
1 polymer ?
#
loop_
_entity_poly.entity_id
_entity_poly.type
_entity_poly.pdbx_seq_one_letter_code
_entity_poly.pdbx_strand_id
1 'polypeptide(L)'
;MKLPRILFLTLTLPVLGHAAAPLTAPTSAPAVASPRSPASLTLGDVLARTAELNPELLALGFGRDASDGRVAQAGMGPNPNLSLSVENFGGTRLARGSDVMELTVQASQLIERGDKAGRRVAFAERERDVTQASLALRRSDILAASANAFAKALAESTRLAFADEQLKLTQETFASASRRLQAAIASPSEV
;
A
#
# COMPACT_ATOMS: atom_id res chain seq x y z
N MET A 1 -53.36 43.30 13.49
CA MET A 1 -52.73 41.97 13.27
C MET A 1 -51.93 42.02 11.99
N LYS A 2 -50.58 42.25 12.10
CA LYS A 2 -49.66 42.31 10.95
C LYS A 2 -48.86 41.04 10.90
N LEU A 3 -49.02 40.24 9.87
CA LEU A 3 -48.24 39.03 9.61
C LEU A 3 -46.81 39.41 9.20
N PRO A 4 -45.78 38.73 9.70
CA PRO A 4 -44.41 38.92 9.22
C PRO A 4 -44.23 38.28 7.84
N ARG A 5 -43.67 39.04 6.91
CA ARG A 5 -43.23 38.58 5.59
C ARG A 5 -42.01 37.70 5.74
N ILE A 6 -42.19 36.42 5.43
CA ILE A 6 -41.07 35.49 5.30
C ILE A 6 -40.37 35.78 3.97
N LEU A 7 -39.14 36.21 4.06
CA LEU A 7 -38.26 36.49 2.92
C LEU A 7 -37.66 35.13 2.46
N PHE A 8 -38.18 34.58 1.38
CA PHE A 8 -37.53 33.44 0.72
C PHE A 8 -36.33 33.94 -0.08
N LEU A 9 -35.12 33.63 0.41
CA LEU A 9 -33.89 33.86 -0.34
C LEU A 9 -33.68 32.67 -1.28
N THR A 10 -34.05 32.83 -2.56
CA THR A 10 -33.75 31.83 -3.60
C THR A 10 -32.31 32.02 -4.05
N LEU A 11 -31.46 31.07 -3.65
CA LEU A 11 -30.08 30.98 -4.12
C LEU A 11 -30.07 30.29 -5.49
N THR A 12 -29.95 31.07 -6.58
CA THR A 12 -29.73 30.53 -7.92
C THR A 12 -28.24 30.29 -8.13
N LEU A 13 -27.83 29.01 -8.19
CA LEU A 13 -26.47 28.64 -8.63
C LEU A 13 -26.38 28.79 -10.16
N PRO A 14 -25.35 29.46 -10.69
CA PRO A 14 -25.07 29.41 -12.12
C PRO A 14 -24.52 28.03 -12.50
N VAL A 15 -25.20 27.36 -13.43
CA VAL A 15 -24.68 26.17 -14.11
C VAL A 15 -23.55 26.62 -15.03
N LEU A 16 -22.28 26.39 -14.62
CA LEU A 16 -21.13 26.54 -15.51
C LEU A 16 -21.20 25.40 -16.55
N GLY A 17 -21.56 25.75 -17.79
CA GLY A 17 -21.44 24.86 -18.93
C GLY A 17 -19.97 24.48 -19.13
N HIS A 18 -19.65 23.20 -18.92
CA HIS A 18 -18.36 22.63 -19.33
C HIS A 18 -18.37 22.48 -20.84
N ALA A 19 -17.65 23.35 -21.53
CA ALA A 19 -17.28 23.15 -22.93
C ALA A 19 -16.37 21.92 -22.99
N ALA A 20 -16.84 20.86 -23.63
CA ALA A 20 -16.02 19.67 -23.92
C ALA A 20 -14.91 20.08 -24.90
N ALA A 21 -13.67 20.06 -24.44
CA ALA A 21 -12.49 20.14 -25.30
C ALA A 21 -12.37 18.82 -26.09
N PRO A 22 -12.00 18.86 -27.39
CA PRO A 22 -11.79 17.66 -28.15
C PRO A 22 -10.57 16.89 -27.60
N LEU A 23 -10.80 15.62 -27.25
CA LEU A 23 -9.76 14.65 -26.91
C LEU A 23 -8.89 14.39 -28.16
N THR A 24 -7.78 15.09 -28.27
CA THR A 24 -6.69 14.66 -29.16
C THR A 24 -6.05 13.43 -28.55
N ALA A 25 -6.31 12.27 -29.13
CA ALA A 25 -5.64 11.03 -28.77
C ALA A 25 -4.12 11.16 -29.02
N PRO A 26 -3.26 10.85 -28.03
CA PRO A 26 -1.85 10.68 -28.32
C PRO A 26 -1.66 9.34 -29.04
N THR A 27 -1.56 9.38 -30.36
CA THR A 27 -1.06 8.28 -31.17
C THR A 27 0.46 8.25 -31.01
N SER A 28 0.94 7.63 -29.96
CA SER A 28 2.27 7.05 -29.91
C SER A 28 2.13 5.64 -29.35
N ALA A 29 2.07 4.66 -30.27
CA ALA A 29 2.25 3.27 -29.91
C ALA A 29 3.57 3.16 -29.12
N PRO A 30 3.60 2.45 -27.98
CA PRO A 30 4.85 2.21 -27.30
C PRO A 30 5.75 1.43 -28.26
N ALA A 31 6.92 1.99 -28.57
CA ALA A 31 7.95 1.29 -29.31
C ALA A 31 8.18 -0.05 -28.59
N VAL A 32 7.87 -1.15 -29.28
CA VAL A 32 8.17 -2.50 -28.84
C VAL A 32 9.67 -2.53 -28.61
N ALA A 33 10.10 -2.47 -27.37
CA ALA A 33 11.50 -2.58 -27.00
C ALA A 33 12.00 -3.91 -27.56
N SER A 34 12.97 -3.84 -28.49
CA SER A 34 13.65 -5.01 -29.02
C SER A 34 14.06 -5.93 -27.87
N PRO A 35 13.95 -7.26 -28.02
CA PRO A 35 14.35 -8.18 -26.97
C PRO A 35 15.83 -7.92 -26.68
N ARG A 36 16.09 -7.29 -25.54
CA ARG A 36 17.45 -7.19 -25.02
C ARG A 36 17.97 -8.62 -24.88
N SER A 37 19.13 -8.92 -25.45
CA SER A 37 19.91 -10.11 -25.10
C SER A 37 19.77 -10.36 -23.60
N PRO A 38 19.67 -11.61 -23.15
CA PRO A 38 19.51 -11.90 -21.73
C PRO A 38 20.73 -11.34 -20.99
N ALA A 39 20.60 -10.08 -20.57
CA ALA A 39 21.58 -9.48 -19.68
C ALA A 39 21.58 -10.36 -18.43
N SER A 40 22.74 -10.94 -18.12
CA SER A 40 22.88 -11.76 -16.92
C SER A 40 22.40 -10.97 -15.72
N LEU A 41 21.32 -11.43 -15.10
CA LEU A 41 20.75 -10.78 -13.93
C LEU A 41 21.75 -10.88 -12.77
N THR A 42 22.21 -9.74 -12.27
CA THR A 42 23.12 -9.70 -11.10
C THR A 42 22.34 -9.56 -9.80
N LEU A 43 22.97 -9.91 -8.69
CA LEU A 43 22.39 -9.68 -7.37
C LEU A 43 22.04 -8.19 -7.16
N GLY A 44 22.92 -7.28 -7.64
CA GLY A 44 22.67 -5.85 -7.56
C GLY A 44 21.39 -5.42 -8.30
N ASP A 45 21.16 -5.96 -9.51
CA ASP A 45 19.94 -5.69 -10.28
C ASP A 45 18.68 -6.17 -9.55
N VAL A 46 18.74 -7.37 -8.92
CA VAL A 46 17.63 -7.91 -8.14
C VAL A 46 17.32 -7.01 -6.96
N LEU A 47 18.33 -6.62 -6.18
CA LEU A 47 18.14 -5.76 -5.02
C LEU A 47 17.61 -4.38 -5.39
N ALA A 48 18.14 -3.78 -6.46
CA ALA A 48 17.66 -2.49 -6.98
C ALA A 48 16.19 -2.58 -7.40
N ARG A 49 15.83 -3.59 -8.20
CA ARG A 49 14.42 -3.80 -8.62
C ARG A 49 13.51 -4.10 -7.44
N THR A 50 13.97 -4.88 -6.46
CA THR A 50 13.20 -5.12 -5.23
C THR A 50 12.96 -3.81 -4.49
N ALA A 51 13.97 -2.96 -4.35
CA ALA A 51 13.86 -1.68 -3.65
C ALA A 51 12.88 -0.72 -4.33
N GLU A 52 12.78 -0.75 -5.65
CA GLU A 52 11.96 0.16 -6.44
C GLU A 52 10.52 -0.36 -6.67
N LEU A 53 10.35 -1.66 -6.91
CA LEU A 53 9.11 -2.22 -7.43
C LEU A 53 8.37 -3.12 -6.44
N ASN A 54 8.97 -3.48 -5.31
CA ASN A 54 8.30 -4.34 -4.35
C ASN A 54 7.14 -3.61 -3.67
N PRO A 55 5.89 -4.06 -3.83
CA PRO A 55 4.71 -3.37 -3.30
C PRO A 55 4.71 -3.31 -1.76
N GLU A 56 5.34 -4.27 -1.10
CA GLU A 56 5.47 -4.27 0.36
C GLU A 56 6.42 -3.15 0.81
N LEU A 57 7.53 -2.91 0.09
CA LEU A 57 8.42 -1.78 0.37
C LEU A 57 7.75 -0.43 0.13
N LEU A 58 6.92 -0.32 -0.90
CA LEU A 58 6.13 0.88 -1.16
C LEU A 58 5.10 1.12 -0.03
N ALA A 59 4.48 0.04 0.46
CA ALA A 59 3.53 0.12 1.57
C ALA A 59 4.18 0.58 2.90
N LEU A 60 5.48 0.29 3.13
CA LEU A 60 6.20 0.77 4.31
C LEU A 60 6.26 2.31 4.37
N GLY A 61 6.29 2.99 3.21
CA GLY A 61 6.22 4.45 3.15
C GLY A 61 4.94 4.99 3.80
N PHE A 62 3.79 4.42 3.46
CA PHE A 62 2.51 4.81 4.08
C PHE A 62 2.46 4.54 5.58
N GLY A 63 3.13 3.49 6.06
CA GLY A 63 3.27 3.21 7.49
C GLY A 63 4.01 4.32 8.23
N ARG A 64 5.04 4.89 7.61
CA ARG A 64 5.76 6.04 8.13
C ARG A 64 4.85 7.27 8.19
N ASP A 65 4.21 7.62 7.07
CA ASP A 65 3.32 8.78 6.98
C ASP A 65 2.17 8.69 8.00
N ALA A 66 1.62 7.49 8.21
CA ALA A 66 0.60 7.25 9.22
C ALA A 66 1.12 7.45 10.64
N SER A 67 2.39 7.13 10.92
CA SER A 67 2.98 7.38 12.25
C SER A 67 3.24 8.87 12.50
N ASP A 68 3.67 9.60 11.48
CA ASP A 68 3.85 11.06 11.55
C ASP A 68 2.48 11.76 11.74
N GLY A 69 1.43 11.28 11.07
CA GLY A 69 0.06 11.75 11.26
C GLY A 69 -0.45 11.54 12.69
N ARG A 70 -0.10 10.43 13.34
CA ARG A 70 -0.45 10.18 14.76
C ARG A 70 0.23 11.17 15.70
N VAL A 71 1.48 11.53 15.45
CA VAL A 71 2.18 12.55 16.24
C VAL A 71 1.48 13.91 16.08
N ALA A 72 1.14 14.30 14.86
CA ALA A 72 0.40 15.53 14.61
C ALA A 72 -0.97 15.52 15.32
N GLN A 73 -1.71 14.43 15.25
CA GLN A 73 -2.99 14.27 15.92
C GLN A 73 -2.86 14.31 17.45
N ALA A 74 -1.80 13.74 18.00
CA ALA A 74 -1.53 13.77 19.45
C ALA A 74 -1.36 15.19 19.99
N GLY A 75 -0.89 16.12 19.15
CA GLY A 75 -0.76 17.55 19.49
C GLY A 75 -2.07 18.32 19.46
N MET A 76 -3.11 17.78 18.80
CA MET A 76 -4.39 18.46 18.70
C MET A 76 -5.16 18.38 20.03
N GLY A 77 -5.76 19.51 20.43
CA GLY A 77 -6.67 19.56 21.54
C GLY A 77 -8.00 18.88 21.23
N PRO A 78 -8.79 18.51 22.26
CA PRO A 78 -10.14 18.02 22.09
C PRO A 78 -11.03 19.00 21.35
N ASN A 79 -11.86 18.51 20.43
CA ASN A 79 -12.79 19.35 19.69
C ASN A 79 -13.86 19.94 20.61
N PRO A 80 -14.31 21.17 20.36
CA PRO A 80 -15.49 21.72 21.01
C PRO A 80 -16.74 20.90 20.62
N ASN A 81 -17.65 20.74 21.57
CA ASN A 81 -18.94 20.11 21.36
C ASN A 81 -20.04 21.18 21.39
N LEU A 82 -20.87 21.21 20.35
CA LEU A 82 -22.07 22.02 20.26
C LEU A 82 -23.28 21.11 20.26
N SER A 83 -24.18 21.28 21.23
CA SER A 83 -25.42 20.54 21.31
C SER A 83 -26.62 21.46 21.25
N LEU A 84 -27.66 21.01 20.59
CA LEU A 84 -28.98 21.65 20.49
C LEU A 84 -30.02 20.68 21.02
N SER A 85 -30.75 21.08 22.05
CA SER A 85 -31.85 20.31 22.60
C SER A 85 -33.15 21.10 22.46
N VAL A 86 -34.19 20.41 22.02
CA VAL A 86 -35.55 20.95 21.93
C VAL A 86 -36.42 20.09 22.79
N GLU A 87 -37.00 20.66 23.83
CA GLU A 87 -37.84 19.97 24.79
C GLU A 87 -39.23 20.56 24.83
N ASN A 88 -40.17 19.84 25.43
CA ASN A 88 -41.55 20.28 25.67
C ASN A 88 -42.33 20.73 24.44
N PHE A 89 -42.05 20.15 23.28
CA PHE A 89 -42.85 20.46 22.07
C PHE A 89 -43.92 19.38 21.78
N GLY A 90 -45.05 19.79 21.25
CA GLY A 90 -46.10 18.89 20.79
C GLY A 90 -46.92 18.25 21.90
N GLY A 91 -46.95 18.79 23.13
CA GLY A 91 -47.69 18.29 24.28
C GLY A 91 -49.21 18.48 24.15
N THR A 92 -49.97 17.85 25.06
CA THR A 92 -51.42 17.94 25.15
C THR A 92 -51.87 18.76 26.37
N ARG A 93 -53.06 19.37 26.32
CA ARG A 93 -53.69 20.19 27.38
C ARG A 93 -52.92 21.51 27.65
N LEU A 94 -52.26 21.66 28.81
CA LEU A 94 -51.59 22.90 29.19
C LEU A 94 -50.25 23.15 28.45
N ALA A 95 -49.72 22.12 27.77
CA ALA A 95 -48.46 22.18 27.04
C ALA A 95 -48.71 22.04 25.54
N ARG A 96 -49.61 22.86 24.98
CA ARG A 96 -49.98 22.81 23.57
C ARG A 96 -49.01 23.60 22.68
N GLY A 97 -48.54 22.97 21.62
CA GLY A 97 -47.77 23.65 20.58
C GLY A 97 -46.38 24.12 21.02
N SER A 98 -46.06 25.37 20.72
CA SER A 98 -44.77 26.01 21.02
C SER A 98 -44.78 26.85 22.30
N ASP A 99 -45.92 26.91 23.04
CA ASP A 99 -46.02 27.85 24.18
C ASP A 99 -45.17 27.49 25.38
N VAL A 100 -44.74 26.21 25.47
CA VAL A 100 -43.87 25.68 26.50
C VAL A 100 -42.58 25.04 25.93
N MET A 101 -42.34 25.28 24.67
CA MET A 101 -41.16 24.75 23.97
C MET A 101 -39.90 25.41 24.54
N GLU A 102 -38.95 24.56 24.94
CA GLU A 102 -37.64 24.97 25.40
C GLU A 102 -36.58 24.59 24.37
N LEU A 103 -35.79 25.59 23.96
CA LEU A 103 -34.66 25.43 23.07
C LEU A 103 -33.38 25.72 23.84
N THR A 104 -32.57 24.69 24.06
CA THR A 104 -31.26 24.83 24.72
C THR A 104 -30.15 24.68 23.71
N VAL A 105 -29.28 25.69 23.63
CA VAL A 105 -28.02 25.63 22.87
C VAL A 105 -26.87 25.58 23.86
N GLN A 106 -26.09 24.52 23.81
CA GLN A 106 -24.96 24.34 24.71
C GLN A 106 -23.68 24.17 23.91
N ALA A 107 -22.64 24.97 24.22
CA ALA A 107 -21.29 24.79 23.74
C ALA A 107 -20.39 24.37 24.90
N SER A 108 -19.59 23.33 24.68
CA SER A 108 -18.63 22.85 25.68
C SER A 108 -17.29 22.54 25.03
N GLN A 109 -16.21 22.86 25.72
CA GLN A 109 -14.85 22.53 25.28
C GLN A 109 -14.02 22.09 26.48
N LEU A 110 -13.33 20.94 26.32
CA LEU A 110 -12.40 20.45 27.32
C LEU A 110 -11.07 21.21 27.20
N ILE A 111 -10.67 21.89 28.28
CA ILE A 111 -9.36 22.54 28.38
C ILE A 111 -8.44 21.65 29.20
N GLU A 112 -7.43 21.09 28.55
CA GLU A 112 -6.43 20.25 29.20
C GLU A 112 -5.42 21.11 29.97
N ARG A 113 -5.10 20.69 31.21
CA ARG A 113 -4.10 21.34 32.06
C ARG A 113 -3.00 20.37 32.44
N GLY A 114 -1.84 20.88 32.90
CA GLY A 114 -0.74 20.10 33.43
C GLY A 114 0.07 19.35 32.36
N ASP A 115 0.26 19.99 31.22
CA ASP A 115 1.11 19.48 30.11
C ASP A 115 0.68 18.09 29.58
N LYS A 116 -0.61 17.76 29.65
CA LYS A 116 -1.13 16.47 29.15
C LYS A 116 -0.91 16.33 27.64
N ALA A 117 -1.11 17.41 26.89
CA ALA A 117 -0.88 17.43 25.43
C ALA A 117 0.59 17.18 25.11
N GLY A 118 1.54 17.82 25.78
CA GLY A 118 2.97 17.62 25.56
C GLY A 118 3.40 16.17 25.86
N ARG A 119 2.89 15.58 26.94
CA ARG A 119 3.16 14.16 27.27
C ARG A 119 2.57 13.20 26.24
N ARG A 120 1.40 13.51 25.70
CA ARG A 120 0.76 12.70 24.65
C ARG A 120 1.57 12.76 23.36
N VAL A 121 2.07 13.95 22.97
CA VAL A 121 2.97 14.11 21.84
C VAL A 121 4.27 13.34 22.05
N ALA A 122 4.92 13.48 23.21
CA ALA A 122 6.13 12.76 23.53
C ALA A 122 5.97 11.23 23.49
N PHE A 123 4.81 10.73 23.92
CA PHE A 123 4.48 9.30 23.80
C PHE A 123 4.34 8.89 22.32
N ALA A 124 3.58 9.64 21.53
CA ALA A 124 3.40 9.37 20.11
C ALA A 124 4.71 9.44 19.31
N GLU A 125 5.62 10.33 19.68
CA GLU A 125 6.97 10.39 19.11
C GLU A 125 7.76 9.12 19.39
N ARG A 126 7.69 8.56 20.60
CA ARG A 126 8.34 7.28 20.92
C ARG A 126 7.72 6.11 20.17
N GLU A 127 6.40 6.10 20.02
CA GLU A 127 5.73 5.10 19.17
C GLU A 127 6.16 5.22 17.71
N ARG A 128 6.31 6.44 17.19
CA ARG A 128 6.86 6.67 15.86
C ARG A 128 8.28 6.13 15.73
N ASP A 129 9.15 6.37 16.71
CA ASP A 129 10.54 5.87 16.69
C ASP A 129 10.57 4.34 16.63
N VAL A 130 9.74 3.65 17.42
CA VAL A 130 9.56 2.18 17.38
C VAL A 130 9.04 1.73 16.01
N THR A 131 8.06 2.43 15.46
CA THR A 131 7.51 2.14 14.13
C THR A 131 8.60 2.25 13.06
N GLN A 132 9.39 3.32 13.06
CA GLN A 132 10.47 3.53 12.10
C GLN A 132 11.55 2.42 12.19
N ALA A 133 11.91 2.01 13.39
CA ALA A 133 12.84 0.88 13.58
C ALA A 133 12.27 -0.43 13.04
N SER A 134 10.99 -0.70 13.28
CA SER A 134 10.29 -1.88 12.76
C SER A 134 10.20 -1.88 11.22
N LEU A 135 9.95 -0.73 10.61
CA LEU A 135 9.93 -0.57 9.16
C LEU A 135 11.32 -0.79 8.54
N ALA A 136 12.38 -0.30 9.21
CA ALA A 136 13.77 -0.53 8.78
C ALA A 136 14.13 -2.01 8.82
N LEU A 137 13.74 -2.70 9.90
CA LEU A 137 13.92 -4.16 10.02
C LEU A 137 13.19 -4.89 8.89
N ARG A 138 11.91 -4.58 8.67
CA ARG A 138 11.12 -5.21 7.61
C ARG A 138 11.70 -5.00 6.22
N ARG A 139 12.22 -3.80 5.94
CA ARG A 139 12.96 -3.52 4.70
C ARG A 139 14.16 -4.45 4.54
N SER A 140 14.95 -4.62 5.60
CA SER A 140 16.12 -5.51 5.59
C SER A 140 15.71 -6.95 5.33
N ASP A 141 14.63 -7.44 5.94
CA ASP A 141 14.10 -8.80 5.74
C ASP A 141 13.69 -9.04 4.28
N ILE A 142 13.00 -8.08 3.67
CA ILE A 142 12.58 -8.19 2.26
C ILE A 142 13.78 -8.26 1.32
N LEU A 143 14.79 -7.41 1.54
CA LEU A 143 16.01 -7.43 0.74
C LEU A 143 16.80 -8.73 0.94
N ALA A 144 16.91 -9.22 2.18
CA ALA A 144 17.53 -10.50 2.47
C ALA A 144 16.78 -11.69 1.84
N ALA A 145 15.46 -11.68 1.88
CA ALA A 145 14.64 -12.69 1.20
C ALA A 145 14.87 -12.70 -0.32
N SER A 146 14.97 -11.53 -0.94
CA SER A 146 15.27 -11.38 -2.37
C SER A 146 16.68 -11.89 -2.71
N ALA A 147 17.68 -11.59 -1.88
CA ALA A 147 19.03 -12.10 -2.06
C ALA A 147 19.08 -13.62 -1.94
N ASN A 148 18.39 -14.19 -0.96
CA ASN A 148 18.29 -15.64 -0.79
C ASN A 148 17.58 -16.32 -1.98
N ALA A 149 16.52 -15.69 -2.51
CA ALA A 149 15.83 -16.20 -3.70
C ALA A 149 16.75 -16.20 -4.93
N PHE A 150 17.54 -15.14 -5.12
CA PHE A 150 18.54 -15.07 -6.18
C PHE A 150 19.61 -16.17 -6.04
N ALA A 151 20.15 -16.36 -4.85
CA ALA A 151 21.16 -17.41 -4.58
C ALA A 151 20.61 -18.81 -4.85
N LYS A 152 19.35 -19.09 -4.46
CA LYS A 152 18.68 -20.35 -4.79
C LYS A 152 18.51 -20.54 -6.30
N ALA A 153 18.03 -19.52 -7.02
CA ALA A 153 17.87 -19.58 -8.46
C ALA A 153 19.22 -19.84 -9.17
N LEU A 154 20.30 -19.19 -8.72
CA LEU A 154 21.64 -19.44 -9.25
C LEU A 154 22.11 -20.87 -8.99
N ALA A 155 21.91 -21.39 -7.80
CA ALA A 155 22.24 -22.78 -7.47
C ALA A 155 21.46 -23.79 -8.33
N GLU A 156 20.15 -23.56 -8.53
CA GLU A 156 19.34 -24.44 -9.36
C GLU A 156 19.71 -24.35 -10.86
N SER A 157 20.07 -23.18 -11.36
CA SER A 157 20.57 -23.03 -12.74
C SER A 157 21.89 -23.79 -12.96
N THR A 158 22.77 -23.77 -11.96
CA THR A 158 24.03 -24.54 -11.99
C THR A 158 23.78 -26.04 -11.94
N ARG A 159 22.84 -26.49 -11.09
CA ARG A 159 22.43 -27.91 -11.02
C ARG A 159 21.83 -28.39 -12.33
N LEU A 160 21.00 -27.57 -12.98
CA LEU A 160 20.43 -27.89 -14.27
C LEU A 160 21.52 -28.09 -15.33
N ALA A 161 22.46 -27.12 -15.43
CA ALA A 161 23.58 -27.24 -16.37
C ALA A 161 24.41 -28.50 -16.14
N PHE A 162 24.65 -28.86 -14.88
CA PHE A 162 25.36 -30.08 -14.51
C PHE A 162 24.58 -31.33 -14.89
N ALA A 163 23.25 -31.35 -14.68
CA ALA A 163 22.40 -32.49 -15.06
C ALA A 163 22.36 -32.68 -16.60
N ASP A 164 22.31 -31.60 -17.35
CA ASP A 164 22.37 -31.66 -18.82
C ASP A 164 23.71 -32.23 -19.32
N GLU A 165 24.81 -31.86 -18.70
CA GLU A 165 26.12 -32.39 -19.00
C GLU A 165 26.20 -33.89 -18.68
N GLN A 166 25.69 -34.32 -17.54
CA GLN A 166 25.60 -35.74 -17.13
C GLN A 166 24.76 -36.57 -18.12
N LEU A 167 23.61 -36.02 -18.53
CA LEU A 167 22.76 -36.66 -19.53
C LEU A 167 23.50 -36.87 -20.85
N LYS A 168 24.21 -35.83 -21.33
CA LYS A 168 25.00 -35.91 -22.57
C LYS A 168 26.09 -36.99 -22.46
N LEU A 169 26.86 -37.03 -21.39
CA LEU A 169 27.90 -38.02 -21.15
C LEU A 169 27.32 -39.46 -21.11
N THR A 170 26.18 -39.61 -20.45
CA THR A 170 25.50 -40.93 -20.37
C THR A 170 25.02 -41.38 -21.77
N GLN A 171 24.46 -40.49 -22.56
CA GLN A 171 24.05 -40.78 -23.95
C GLN A 171 25.24 -41.14 -24.85
N GLU A 172 26.36 -40.44 -24.74
CA GLU A 172 27.59 -40.75 -25.48
C GLU A 172 28.17 -42.12 -25.09
N THR A 173 28.14 -42.42 -23.77
CA THR A 173 28.57 -43.71 -23.25
C THR A 173 27.69 -44.84 -23.76
N PHE A 174 26.37 -44.69 -23.68
CA PHE A 174 25.40 -45.64 -24.22
C PHE A 174 25.58 -45.87 -25.71
N ALA A 175 25.72 -44.78 -26.51
CA ALA A 175 25.94 -44.88 -27.95
C ALA A 175 27.27 -45.58 -28.28
N SER A 176 28.32 -45.39 -27.48
CA SER A 176 29.60 -46.09 -27.63
C SER A 176 29.48 -47.57 -27.31
N ALA A 177 28.83 -47.93 -26.17
CA ALA A 177 28.60 -49.32 -25.80
C ALA A 177 27.75 -50.09 -26.83
N SER A 178 26.67 -49.45 -27.34
CA SER A 178 25.80 -49.99 -28.35
C SER A 178 26.55 -50.26 -29.69
N ARG A 179 27.43 -49.36 -30.11
CA ARG A 179 28.29 -49.60 -31.29
C ARG A 179 29.26 -50.76 -31.12
N ARG A 180 29.84 -50.90 -29.94
CA ARG A 180 30.74 -52.02 -29.57
C ARG A 180 30.01 -53.34 -29.55
N LEU A 181 28.79 -53.39 -29.06
CA LEU A 181 27.95 -54.58 -29.08
C LEU A 181 27.60 -54.98 -30.52
N GLN A 182 27.19 -54.01 -31.39
CA GLN A 182 26.88 -54.26 -32.78
C GLN A 182 28.10 -54.75 -33.58
N ALA A 183 29.30 -54.34 -33.22
CA ALA A 183 30.57 -54.83 -33.82
C ALA A 183 31.02 -56.19 -33.25
N ALA A 184 30.23 -56.84 -32.37
CA ALA A 184 30.53 -58.08 -31.67
C ALA A 184 31.82 -58.04 -30.84
N ILE A 185 32.23 -56.85 -30.38
CA ILE A 185 33.43 -56.66 -29.54
C ILE A 185 33.10 -56.63 -28.04
N ALA A 186 31.80 -56.43 -27.67
CA ALA A 186 31.33 -56.35 -26.31
C ALA A 186 30.22 -57.37 -26.03
N SER A 187 30.05 -57.73 -24.74
CA SER A 187 28.95 -58.58 -24.26
C SER A 187 27.65 -57.80 -24.13
N PRO A 188 26.46 -58.42 -24.30
CA PRO A 188 25.18 -57.75 -24.08
C PRO A 188 25.00 -57.17 -22.68
N SER A 189 25.77 -57.61 -21.69
CA SER A 189 25.72 -57.08 -20.31
C SER A 189 26.44 -55.75 -20.11
N GLU A 190 27.11 -55.20 -21.13
CA GLU A 190 27.79 -53.88 -21.08
C GLU A 190 26.94 -52.75 -21.65
N VAL A 191 25.75 -53.04 -22.21
CA VAL A 191 24.79 -52.08 -22.74
C VAL A 191 23.60 -51.98 -21.78
#